data_0f2fcce029fc9dd493882a19c8740447
#
_entry.id   0f2fcce029fc9dd493882a19c8740447
#
_cell.length_a   1.000
_cell.length_b   1.000
_cell.length_c   1.000
_cell.angle_alpha   90.00
_cell.angle_beta   90.00
_cell.angle_gamma   90.00
#
_symmetry.space_group_name_H-M   'P 1'
#
loop_
_entity.id
_entity.type
_entity.pdbx_description
1 polymer ?
#
loop_
_entity_poly.entity_id
_entity_poly.type
_entity_poly.pdbx_seq_one_letter_code
_entity_poly.pdbx_strand_id
1 'polypeptide(L)'
;MQRIKTLSEYFKKYELSEKDPEKFWSQIADSFLWKKKWDNVLESDFENADFKWFKNAQLNITENIFERNLSKRGDKTAIIWEPNDPKESPIYL
;
A
#
# COMPACT_ATOMS: atom_id res chain seq x y z
N MET A 1 -7.94 -0.36 4.12
CA MET A 1 -8.48 0.06 2.81
C MET A 1 -9.90 -0.50 2.66
N GLN A 2 -10.83 0.35 2.32
CA GLN A 2 -12.24 -0.03 2.18
C GLN A 2 -12.46 -0.80 0.88
N ARG A 3 -13.08 -1.98 0.97
CA ARG A 3 -13.38 -2.78 -0.23
C ARG A 3 -14.49 -2.12 -1.04
N ILE A 4 -14.35 -2.12 -2.34
CA ILE A 4 -15.42 -1.76 -3.29
C ILE A 4 -16.40 -2.94 -3.35
N LYS A 5 -17.67 -2.69 -3.07
CA LYS A 5 -18.71 -3.72 -3.02
C LYS A 5 -19.71 -3.63 -4.17
N THR A 6 -19.84 -2.45 -4.77
CA THR A 6 -20.81 -2.20 -5.83
C THR A 6 -20.18 -1.49 -7.02
N LEU A 7 -20.79 -1.64 -8.19
CA LEU A 7 -20.36 -0.95 -9.41
C LEU A 7 -20.46 0.57 -9.25
N SER A 8 -21.48 1.06 -8.55
CA SER A 8 -21.64 2.49 -8.26
C SER A 8 -20.47 3.05 -7.42
N GLU A 9 -20.01 2.30 -6.40
CA GLU A 9 -18.82 2.68 -5.62
C GLU A 9 -17.56 2.70 -6.48
N TYR A 10 -17.41 1.75 -7.38
CA TYR A 10 -16.31 1.73 -8.34
C TYR A 10 -16.29 2.99 -9.20
N PHE A 11 -17.39 3.34 -9.84
CA PHE A 11 -17.47 4.52 -10.69
C PHE A 11 -17.20 5.82 -9.93
N LYS A 12 -17.71 5.96 -8.71
CA LYS A 12 -17.43 7.12 -7.87
C LYS A 12 -15.92 7.26 -7.54
N LYS A 13 -15.27 6.15 -7.22
CA LYS A 13 -13.82 6.15 -6.95
C LYS A 13 -13.00 6.41 -8.20
N TYR A 14 -13.41 5.83 -9.31
CA TYR A 14 -12.76 6.07 -10.60
C TYR A 14 -12.85 7.56 -11.00
N GLU A 15 -14.05 8.13 -10.92
CA GLU A 15 -14.27 9.55 -11.20
C GLU A 15 -13.42 10.45 -10.30
N LEU A 16 -13.34 10.14 -9.00
CA LEU A 16 -12.48 10.87 -8.07
C LEU A 16 -11.00 10.76 -8.46
N SER A 17 -10.55 9.59 -8.87
CA SER A 17 -9.16 9.37 -9.29
C SER A 17 -8.76 10.18 -10.52
N GLU A 18 -9.72 10.48 -11.39
CA GLU A 18 -9.48 11.30 -12.59
C GLU A 18 -9.60 12.81 -12.30
N LYS A 19 -10.64 13.20 -11.56
CA LYS A 19 -10.93 14.61 -11.31
C LYS A 19 -10.07 15.25 -10.22
N ASP A 20 -9.74 14.47 -9.19
CA ASP A 20 -8.93 14.92 -8.06
C ASP A 20 -7.98 13.80 -7.61
N PRO A 21 -6.92 13.53 -8.39
CA PRO A 21 -5.95 12.47 -8.08
C PRO A 21 -5.25 12.68 -6.74
N GLU A 22 -4.97 13.90 -6.33
CA GLU A 22 -4.34 14.19 -5.05
C GLU A 22 -5.21 13.71 -3.88
N LYS A 23 -6.50 14.03 -3.91
CA LYS A 23 -7.45 13.59 -2.89
C LYS A 23 -7.62 12.07 -2.88
N PHE A 24 -7.74 11.46 -4.05
CA PHE A 24 -7.87 10.02 -4.19
C PHE A 24 -6.66 9.27 -3.60
N TRP A 25 -5.45 9.65 -3.99
CA TRP A 25 -4.24 8.98 -3.52
C TRP A 25 -3.89 9.32 -2.07
N SER A 26 -4.22 10.52 -1.59
CA SER A 26 -4.04 10.85 -0.17
C SER A 26 -4.92 9.98 0.75
N GLN A 27 -6.14 9.70 0.35
CA GLN A 27 -7.04 8.81 1.11
C GLN A 27 -6.50 7.39 1.19
N ILE A 28 -5.93 6.88 0.10
CA ILE A 28 -5.28 5.56 0.10
C ILE A 28 -4.02 5.58 0.96
N ALA A 29 -3.18 6.58 0.79
CA ALA A 29 -1.92 6.73 1.50
C ALA A 29 -2.10 6.92 3.01
N ASP A 30 -3.17 7.56 3.47
CA ASP A 30 -3.49 7.71 4.89
C ASP A 30 -3.68 6.36 5.62
N SER A 31 -3.95 5.29 4.89
CA SER A 31 -4.05 3.95 5.45
C SER A 31 -2.71 3.31 5.80
N PHE A 32 -1.60 3.88 5.39
CA PHE A 32 -0.25 3.39 5.66
C PHE A 32 0.39 4.05 6.88
N LEU A 33 1.40 3.41 7.45
CA LEU A 33 2.23 3.95 8.51
C LEU A 33 3.36 4.78 7.91
N TRP A 34 3.34 6.07 8.08
CA TRP A 34 4.36 7.00 7.62
C TRP A 34 5.26 7.44 8.77
N LYS A 35 6.58 7.47 8.54
CA LYS A 35 7.51 8.13 9.47
C LYS A 35 7.39 9.64 9.38
N LYS A 36 7.20 10.14 8.18
CA LYS A 36 6.90 11.53 7.89
C LYS A 36 5.87 11.58 6.77
N LYS A 37 4.76 12.27 6.99
CA LYS A 37 3.76 12.51 5.95
C LYS A 37 4.32 13.45 4.89
N TRP A 38 3.71 13.43 3.72
CA TRP A 38 4.07 14.26 2.58
C TRP A 38 3.72 15.74 2.76
N ASP A 39 4.45 16.59 2.06
CA ASP A 39 4.09 18.00 1.91
C ASP A 39 3.05 18.16 0.81
N ASN A 40 3.25 17.50 -0.34
CA ASN A 40 2.30 17.44 -1.45
C ASN A 40 2.18 16.00 -1.95
N VAL A 41 0.97 15.60 -2.36
CA VAL A 41 0.72 14.26 -2.91
C VAL A 41 1.30 14.11 -4.29
N LEU A 42 1.05 15.07 -5.16
CA LEU A 42 1.52 15.06 -6.55
C LEU A 42 1.96 16.46 -6.98
N GLU A 43 3.17 16.54 -7.48
CA GLU A 43 3.65 17.66 -8.29
C GLU A 43 3.92 17.12 -9.68
N SER A 44 3.26 17.68 -10.70
CA SER A 44 3.43 17.25 -12.08
C SER A 44 3.70 18.41 -13.01
N ASP A 45 4.69 18.24 -13.88
CA ASP A 45 5.04 19.13 -14.96
C ASP A 45 5.23 18.31 -16.23
N PHE A 46 4.22 18.30 -17.09
CA PHE A 46 4.26 17.55 -18.34
C PHE A 46 5.24 18.13 -19.36
N GLU A 47 5.46 19.43 -19.35
CA GLU A 47 6.38 20.09 -20.31
C GLU A 47 7.82 19.67 -20.06
N ASN A 48 8.22 19.60 -18.77
CA ASN A 48 9.57 19.21 -18.35
C ASN A 48 9.69 17.74 -18.00
N ALA A 49 8.61 16.96 -18.11
CA ALA A 49 8.54 15.56 -17.70
C ALA A 49 9.00 15.32 -16.26
N ASP A 50 8.67 16.23 -15.35
CA ASP A 50 9.00 16.16 -13.92
C ASP A 50 7.76 15.79 -13.11
N PHE A 51 7.83 14.64 -12.43
CA PHE A 51 6.75 14.11 -11.59
C PHE A 51 7.30 13.74 -10.23
N LYS A 52 6.66 14.24 -9.17
CA LYS A 52 7.01 13.91 -7.79
C LYS A 52 5.76 13.47 -7.04
N TRP A 53 5.78 12.24 -6.56
CA TRP A 53 4.74 11.68 -5.71
C TRP A 53 5.16 11.75 -4.24
N PHE A 54 4.22 12.12 -3.36
CA PHE A 54 4.42 12.16 -1.91
C PHE A 54 5.71 12.86 -1.50
N LYS A 55 5.86 14.09 -1.95
CA LYS A 55 7.07 14.89 -1.77
C LYS A 55 7.49 14.97 -0.30
N ASN A 56 8.77 14.70 -0.06
CA ASN A 56 9.41 14.72 1.27
C ASN A 56 8.84 13.71 2.28
N ALA A 57 7.98 12.80 1.87
CA ALA A 57 7.48 11.75 2.73
C ALA A 57 8.54 10.68 3.03
N GLN A 58 8.43 10.04 4.19
CA GLN A 58 9.27 8.93 4.61
C GLN A 58 8.39 7.76 5.06
N LEU A 59 8.66 6.59 4.53
CA LEU A 59 7.90 5.38 4.81
C LEU A 59 8.85 4.17 4.82
N ASN A 60 8.63 3.27 5.77
CA ASN A 60 9.27 1.97 5.76
C ASN A 60 8.25 0.91 5.35
N ILE A 61 8.49 0.24 4.24
CA ILE A 61 7.57 -0.78 3.72
C ILE A 61 7.46 -2.00 4.65
N THR A 62 8.54 -2.37 5.34
CA THR A 62 8.53 -3.50 6.27
C THR A 62 7.67 -3.24 7.50
N GLU A 63 7.65 -2.01 8.02
CA GLU A 63 6.72 -1.61 9.08
C GLU A 63 5.26 -1.77 8.63
N ASN A 64 4.96 -1.39 7.41
CA ASN A 64 3.63 -1.54 6.84
C ASN A 64 3.22 -2.99 6.60
N ILE A 65 4.16 -3.86 6.26
CA ILE A 65 3.90 -5.29 6.06
C ILE A 65 3.79 -6.03 7.39
N PHE A 66 4.72 -5.81 8.32
CA PHE A 66 4.82 -6.58 9.55
C PHE A 66 4.13 -5.92 10.73
N GLU A 67 4.53 -4.75 11.16
CA GLU A 67 4.04 -4.14 12.41
C GLU A 67 2.53 -3.90 12.41
N ARG A 68 1.97 -3.47 11.29
CA ARG A 68 0.51 -3.29 11.15
C ARG A 68 -0.29 -4.57 11.33
N ASN A 69 0.31 -5.70 11.02
CA ASN A 69 -0.38 -6.99 10.94
C ASN A 69 -0.07 -7.93 12.10
N LEU A 70 1.07 -7.75 12.78
CA LEU A 70 1.52 -8.67 13.84
C LEU A 70 0.51 -8.82 14.98
N SER A 71 -0.12 -7.74 15.43
CA SER A 71 -1.10 -7.78 16.52
C SER A 71 -2.33 -8.64 16.22
N LYS A 72 -2.69 -8.75 14.93
CA LYS A 72 -3.89 -9.50 14.48
C LYS A 72 -3.58 -10.82 13.81
N ARG A 73 -2.36 -10.99 13.32
CA ARG A 73 -1.98 -12.10 12.43
C ARG A 73 -0.62 -12.71 12.79
N GLY A 74 -0.05 -12.37 13.95
CA GLY A 74 1.28 -12.85 14.35
C GLY A 74 1.41 -14.37 14.39
N ASP A 75 0.31 -15.05 14.70
CA ASP A 75 0.27 -16.52 14.77
C ASP A 75 -0.01 -17.23 13.44
N LYS A 76 -0.19 -16.44 12.35
CA LYS A 76 -0.43 -17.01 11.03
C LYS A 76 0.88 -17.32 10.32
N THR A 77 0.94 -18.46 9.68
CA THR A 77 2.03 -18.81 8.78
C THR A 77 2.11 -17.81 7.63
N ALA A 78 3.26 -17.14 7.51
CA ALA A 78 3.53 -16.19 6.45
C ALA A 78 4.21 -16.85 5.25
N ILE A 79 5.09 -17.81 5.52
CA ILE A 79 5.88 -18.51 4.49
C ILE A 79 5.87 -20.01 4.80
N ILE A 80 5.66 -20.82 3.79
CA ILE A 80 5.86 -22.27 3.83
C ILE A 80 7.03 -22.57 2.90
N TRP A 81 8.14 -23.00 3.48
CA TRP A 81 9.28 -23.46 2.69
C TRP A 81 9.22 -24.96 2.54
N GLU A 82 9.21 -25.42 1.30
CA GLU A 82 9.21 -26.84 0.95
C GLU A 82 10.60 -27.24 0.43
N PRO A 83 11.25 -28.21 1.08
CA PRO A 83 12.57 -28.65 0.65
C PRO A 83 12.50 -29.41 -0.68
N ASN A 84 13.64 -29.46 -1.36
CA ASN A 84 13.77 -30.21 -2.63
C ASN A 84 13.78 -31.73 -2.42
N ASP A 85 14.22 -32.19 -1.26
CA ASP A 85 14.18 -33.64 -0.89
C ASP A 85 12.81 -33.94 -0.28
N PRO A 86 12.02 -34.86 -0.88
CA PRO A 86 10.71 -35.25 -0.37
C PRO A 86 10.75 -35.95 1.00
N LYS A 87 11.93 -36.38 1.48
CA LYS A 87 12.11 -36.97 2.83
C LYS A 87 12.25 -35.92 3.92
N GLU A 88 12.54 -34.68 3.58
CA GLU A 88 12.61 -33.57 4.52
C GLU A 88 11.24 -32.99 4.76
N SER A 89 11.00 -32.53 5.99
CA SER A 89 9.73 -31.88 6.32
C SER A 89 9.71 -30.40 5.92
N PRO A 90 8.59 -29.86 5.47
CA PRO A 90 8.46 -28.40 5.20
C PRO A 90 8.61 -27.59 6.48
N ILE A 91 9.10 -26.35 6.32
CA ILE A 91 9.26 -25.39 7.40
C ILE A 91 8.20 -24.29 7.25
N TYR A 92 7.52 -24.01 8.36
CA TYR A 92 6.49 -22.96 8.46
C TYR A 92 7.04 -21.76 9.24
N LEU A 93 7.01 -20.58 8.62
CA LEU A 93 7.49 -19.34 9.22
C LEU A 93 6.36 -18.31 9.33
#